data_e3d09d4a5039ce21e98dd41cf5988e88
#
_entry.id   e3d09d4a5039ce21e98dd41cf5988e88
#
_cell.length_a   1.000
_cell.length_b   1.000
_cell.length_c   1.000
_cell.angle_alpha   90.00
_cell.angle_beta   90.00
_cell.angle_gamma   90.00
#
_symmetry.space_group_name_H-M   'P 1'
#
loop_
_entity.id
_entity.type
_entity.pdbx_description
1 polymer ?
#
loop_
_entity_poly.entity_id
_entity_poly.type
_entity_poly.pdbx_seq_one_letter_code
_entity_poly.pdbx_strand_id
1 'polypeptide(L)'
;MARKPWLSTIGATIALLAFAAPAANLTLGQPDDSNRPAGDTMRVAYERLSEGFGPGFNGPLVIAVDLTDASDKESVLGALGDSLREANGVEVVAPPQLNSAGDTAVIALIPSTAPQDEATSELVRSLRTTVIPAALGDSGANAYVGGQTATFDDLAQKVEDSLLTLVLVVAGMSLVLLTFFFRSVLLPIASAFMNLLSIGAAYGVVTLAFQTEAGAQLLGVNQQPVVSFVPMLMFAILFGLSMDYNVF
;
A
#
# COMPACT_ATOMS: atom_id res chain seq x y z
N MET A 1 5.60 22.32 -36.28
CA MET A 1 4.56 22.64 -35.28
C MET A 1 3.61 23.75 -35.68
N ALA A 2 4.00 24.74 -36.50
CA ALA A 2 3.15 25.90 -36.78
C ALA A 2 1.95 25.70 -37.76
N ARG A 3 1.85 24.59 -38.50
CA ARG A 3 0.79 24.43 -39.51
C ARG A 3 -0.53 23.79 -39.06
N LYS A 4 -0.56 23.03 -37.96
CA LYS A 4 -1.78 22.42 -37.38
C LYS A 4 -1.60 22.19 -35.85
N PRO A 5 -1.66 23.24 -35.00
CA PRO A 5 -1.36 23.11 -33.58
C PRO A 5 -2.33 22.15 -32.85
N TRP A 6 -3.58 22.06 -33.28
CA TRP A 6 -4.57 21.18 -32.67
C TRP A 6 -4.27 19.68 -32.87
N LEU A 7 -3.63 19.28 -33.99
CA LEU A 7 -3.23 17.89 -34.22
C LEU A 7 -2.08 17.49 -33.28
N SER A 8 -1.13 18.39 -33.03
CA SER A 8 -0.03 18.10 -32.09
C SER A 8 -0.54 18.02 -30.67
N THR A 9 -1.49 18.86 -30.27
CA THR A 9 -2.10 18.80 -28.93
C THR A 9 -2.88 17.51 -28.73
N ILE A 10 -3.73 17.11 -29.70
CA ILE A 10 -4.47 15.86 -29.63
C ILE A 10 -3.51 14.66 -29.60
N GLY A 11 -2.48 14.65 -30.44
CA GLY A 11 -1.48 13.57 -30.47
C GLY A 11 -0.74 13.44 -29.14
N ALA A 12 -0.32 14.56 -28.54
CA ALA A 12 0.33 14.60 -27.24
C ALA A 12 -0.61 14.11 -26.11
N THR A 13 -1.87 14.56 -26.13
CA THR A 13 -2.87 14.11 -25.15
C THR A 13 -3.14 12.61 -25.24
N ILE A 14 -3.29 12.07 -26.46
CA ILE A 14 -3.48 10.62 -26.67
C ILE A 14 -2.24 9.84 -26.16
N ALA A 15 -1.03 10.31 -26.47
CA ALA A 15 0.18 9.67 -26.00
C ALA A 15 0.27 9.66 -24.46
N LEU A 16 -0.02 10.79 -23.81
CA LEU A 16 -0.04 10.89 -22.35
C LEU A 16 -1.12 9.99 -21.72
N LEU A 17 -2.32 9.92 -22.32
CA LEU A 17 -3.37 9.00 -21.87
C LEU A 17 -2.95 7.53 -22.00
N ALA A 18 -2.29 7.18 -23.11
CA ALA A 18 -1.77 5.82 -23.29
C ALA A 18 -0.73 5.45 -22.21
N PHE A 19 0.15 6.38 -21.86
CA PHE A 19 1.12 6.18 -20.77
C PHE A 19 0.48 6.26 -19.38
N ALA A 20 -0.61 6.98 -19.21
CA ALA A 20 -1.32 7.07 -17.93
C ALA A 20 -2.21 5.85 -17.64
N ALA A 21 -2.68 5.14 -18.69
CA ALA A 21 -3.59 4.01 -18.52
C ALA A 21 -3.05 2.91 -17.56
N PRO A 22 -1.77 2.51 -17.60
CA PRO A 22 -1.23 1.52 -16.68
C PRO A 22 -1.25 1.96 -15.21
N ALA A 23 -1.31 3.25 -14.91
CA ALA A 23 -1.39 3.77 -13.53
C ALA A 23 -2.66 3.30 -12.80
N ALA A 24 -3.71 2.91 -13.53
CA ALA A 24 -4.92 2.33 -12.93
C ALA A 24 -4.68 0.99 -12.22
N ASN A 25 -3.59 0.29 -12.58
CA ASN A 25 -3.18 -0.97 -11.99
C ASN A 25 -1.98 -0.80 -11.03
N LEU A 26 -1.69 0.42 -10.62
CA LEU A 26 -0.60 0.71 -9.67
C LEU A 26 -0.89 0.06 -8.32
N THR A 27 -0.07 -0.91 -7.93
CA THR A 27 -0.13 -1.52 -6.60
C THR A 27 0.90 -0.89 -5.68
N LEU A 28 0.45 -0.48 -4.51
CA LEU A 28 1.29 0.07 -3.47
C LEU A 28 1.65 -1.02 -2.46
N GLY A 29 2.85 -0.96 -1.93
CA GLY A 29 3.31 -1.93 -0.95
C GLY A 29 4.73 -1.64 -0.51
N GLN A 30 5.31 -2.57 0.22
CA GLN A 30 6.71 -2.50 0.60
C GLN A 30 7.44 -3.70 -0.02
N PRO A 31 8.41 -3.48 -0.89
CA PRO A 31 9.28 -4.56 -1.36
C PRO A 31 9.96 -5.25 -0.18
N ASP A 32 10.04 -6.57 -0.24
CA ASP A 32 10.74 -7.40 0.73
C ASP A 32 11.95 -8.11 0.13
N ASP A 33 12.55 -9.04 0.87
CA ASP A 33 13.74 -9.74 0.42
C ASP A 33 13.50 -10.69 -0.77
N SER A 34 12.24 -11.01 -1.11
CA SER A 34 11.89 -11.78 -2.32
C SER A 34 12.19 -11.01 -3.61
N ASN A 35 12.15 -9.67 -3.55
CA ASN A 35 12.37 -8.80 -4.71
C ASN A 35 13.85 -8.56 -5.01
N ARG A 36 14.78 -9.02 -4.16
CA ARG A 36 16.23 -8.87 -4.37
C ARG A 36 16.72 -9.69 -5.57
N PRO A 37 17.86 -9.31 -6.16
CA PRO A 37 18.46 -10.07 -7.26
C PRO A 37 18.70 -11.55 -6.89
N ALA A 38 18.60 -12.42 -7.89
CA ALA A 38 18.88 -13.84 -7.72
C ALA A 38 20.33 -14.04 -7.20
N GLY A 39 20.48 -14.89 -6.17
CA GLY A 39 21.78 -15.16 -5.54
C GLY A 39 22.18 -14.19 -4.42
N ASP A 40 21.39 -13.14 -4.15
CA ASP A 40 21.54 -12.35 -2.93
C ASP A 40 21.28 -13.22 -1.69
N THR A 41 22.12 -13.10 -0.66
CA THR A 41 22.05 -13.94 0.54
C THR A 41 20.73 -13.76 1.31
N MET A 42 20.18 -12.55 1.32
CA MET A 42 18.88 -12.28 1.97
C MET A 42 17.73 -12.94 1.22
N ARG A 43 17.77 -12.89 -0.12
CA ARG A 43 16.79 -13.59 -0.95
C ARG A 43 16.88 -15.10 -0.77
N VAL A 44 18.08 -15.67 -0.76
CA VAL A 44 18.28 -17.12 -0.53
C VAL A 44 17.73 -17.50 0.85
N ALA A 45 17.96 -16.70 1.88
CA ALA A 45 17.41 -16.94 3.21
C ALA A 45 15.87 -16.88 3.20
N TYR A 46 15.29 -15.86 2.56
CA TYR A 46 13.84 -15.73 2.40
C TYR A 46 13.22 -16.94 1.70
N GLU A 47 13.81 -17.37 0.57
CA GLU A 47 13.35 -18.52 -0.21
C GLU A 47 13.43 -19.82 0.62
N ARG A 48 14.53 -20.05 1.37
CA ARG A 48 14.68 -21.23 2.23
C ARG A 48 13.66 -21.26 3.39
N LEU A 49 13.38 -20.10 3.98
CA LEU A 49 12.34 -20.00 5.00
C LEU A 49 10.96 -20.28 4.41
N SER A 50 10.65 -19.73 3.24
CA SER A 50 9.38 -20.00 2.54
C SER A 50 9.23 -21.48 2.15
N GLU A 51 10.30 -22.11 1.65
CA GLU A 51 10.30 -23.54 1.29
C GLU A 51 10.12 -24.45 2.51
N GLY A 52 10.76 -24.09 3.63
CA GLY A 52 10.78 -24.95 4.82
C GLY A 52 9.59 -24.76 5.76
N PHE A 53 9.05 -23.55 5.85
CA PHE A 53 8.06 -23.16 6.85
C PHE A 53 6.76 -22.56 6.25
N GLY A 54 6.68 -22.47 4.92
CA GLY A 54 5.58 -21.83 4.22
C GLY A 54 5.82 -20.35 3.90
N PRO A 55 5.13 -19.82 2.86
CA PRO A 55 5.38 -18.47 2.33
C PRO A 55 5.11 -17.35 3.35
N GLY A 56 4.13 -17.53 4.23
CA GLY A 56 3.76 -16.54 5.26
C GLY A 56 4.74 -16.42 6.42
N PHE A 57 5.71 -17.36 6.53
CA PHE A 57 6.68 -17.35 7.64
C PHE A 57 7.58 -16.09 7.65
N ASN A 58 7.79 -15.48 6.49
CA ASN A 58 8.55 -14.24 6.34
C ASN A 58 7.77 -12.98 6.74
N GLY A 59 6.48 -13.09 7.04
CA GLY A 59 5.62 -11.97 7.42
C GLY A 59 4.63 -12.32 8.53
N PRO A 60 5.11 -12.75 9.71
CA PRO A 60 4.21 -13.08 10.81
C PRO A 60 3.40 -11.88 11.26
N LEU A 61 2.13 -12.11 11.55
CA LEU A 61 1.25 -11.15 12.20
C LEU A 61 1.38 -11.29 13.71
N VAL A 62 1.16 -10.19 14.42
CA VAL A 62 1.21 -10.13 15.89
C VAL A 62 -0.14 -9.62 16.38
N ILE A 63 -0.82 -10.44 17.18
CA ILE A 63 -2.07 -10.05 17.82
C ILE A 63 -1.75 -9.64 19.26
N ALA A 64 -1.88 -8.36 19.57
CA ALA A 64 -1.76 -7.85 20.92
C ALA A 64 -3.15 -7.80 21.56
N VAL A 65 -3.30 -8.47 22.71
CA VAL A 65 -4.58 -8.59 23.42
C VAL A 65 -4.50 -7.86 24.73
N ASP A 66 -5.35 -6.85 24.93
CA ASP A 66 -5.54 -6.16 26.19
C ASP A 66 -6.61 -6.89 27.01
N LEU A 67 -6.22 -7.39 28.16
CA LEU A 67 -7.04 -8.18 29.08
C LEU A 67 -7.34 -7.42 30.39
N THR A 68 -7.11 -6.11 30.41
CA THR A 68 -7.25 -5.30 31.63
C THR A 68 -8.66 -5.42 32.21
N ASP A 69 -9.67 -5.30 31.36
CA ASP A 69 -11.09 -5.33 31.75
C ASP A 69 -11.74 -6.71 31.53
N ALA A 70 -10.97 -7.73 31.15
CA ALA A 70 -11.47 -9.06 30.89
C ALA A 70 -11.79 -9.80 32.22
N SER A 71 -13.02 -10.33 32.32
CA SER A 71 -13.48 -11.06 33.51
C SER A 71 -12.89 -12.47 33.61
N ASP A 72 -12.66 -13.14 32.49
CA ASP A 72 -12.06 -14.48 32.38
C ASP A 72 -11.02 -14.51 31.27
N LYS A 73 -9.79 -14.20 31.63
CA LYS A 73 -8.67 -14.06 30.70
C LYS A 73 -8.32 -15.35 29.96
N GLU A 74 -8.40 -16.49 30.64
CA GLU A 74 -8.04 -17.79 30.08
C GLU A 74 -9.08 -18.23 29.03
N SER A 75 -10.35 -18.07 29.35
CA SER A 75 -11.46 -18.36 28.42
C SER A 75 -11.39 -17.47 27.18
N VAL A 76 -11.12 -16.16 27.36
CA VAL A 76 -10.97 -15.21 26.25
C VAL A 76 -9.82 -15.57 25.33
N LEU A 77 -8.64 -15.87 25.88
CA LEU A 77 -7.48 -16.28 25.10
C LEU A 77 -7.68 -17.61 24.40
N GLY A 78 -8.40 -18.56 25.03
CA GLY A 78 -8.77 -19.84 24.44
C GLY A 78 -9.68 -19.64 23.22
N ALA A 79 -10.80 -18.93 23.41
CA ALA A 79 -11.77 -18.66 22.34
C ALA A 79 -11.15 -17.88 21.18
N LEU A 80 -10.33 -16.86 21.48
CA LEU A 80 -9.61 -16.12 20.46
C LEU A 80 -8.62 -17.01 19.70
N GLY A 81 -7.83 -17.81 20.40
CA GLY A 81 -6.88 -18.74 19.79
C GLY A 81 -7.54 -19.76 18.86
N ASP A 82 -8.69 -20.29 19.24
CA ASP A 82 -9.47 -21.23 18.41
C ASP A 82 -10.03 -20.52 17.17
N SER A 83 -10.65 -19.35 17.33
CA SER A 83 -11.16 -18.56 16.22
C SER A 83 -10.07 -18.12 15.24
N LEU A 84 -8.87 -17.81 15.73
CA LEU A 84 -7.72 -17.48 14.88
C LEU A 84 -7.24 -18.71 14.07
N ARG A 85 -7.25 -19.92 14.66
CA ARG A 85 -6.87 -21.17 13.95
C ARG A 85 -7.87 -21.57 12.87
N GLU A 86 -9.15 -21.25 13.07
CA GLU A 86 -10.22 -21.54 12.11
C GLU A 86 -10.32 -20.49 11.01
N ALA A 87 -9.65 -19.35 11.16
CA ALA A 87 -9.70 -18.28 10.18
C ALA A 87 -9.04 -18.69 8.86
N ASN A 88 -9.74 -18.42 7.76
CA ASN A 88 -9.22 -18.71 6.43
C ASN A 88 -7.96 -17.86 6.13
N GLY A 89 -6.90 -18.51 5.63
CA GLY A 89 -5.63 -17.86 5.34
C GLY A 89 -4.62 -17.88 6.49
N VAL A 90 -4.93 -18.55 7.60
CA VAL A 90 -4.02 -18.79 8.73
C VAL A 90 -3.40 -20.19 8.62
N GLU A 91 -2.09 -20.27 8.73
CA GLU A 91 -1.34 -21.53 8.72
C GLU A 91 -1.02 -21.98 10.16
N VAL A 92 -0.48 -21.07 10.98
CA VAL A 92 -0.07 -21.39 12.34
C VAL A 92 -0.48 -20.28 13.30
N VAL A 93 -0.99 -20.64 14.47
CA VAL A 93 -1.23 -19.73 15.61
C VAL A 93 -0.39 -20.21 16.78
N ALA A 94 0.55 -19.38 17.23
CA ALA A 94 1.37 -19.65 18.38
C ALA A 94 0.55 -19.56 19.69
N PRO A 95 0.96 -20.26 20.76
CA PRO A 95 0.36 -20.10 22.08
C PRO A 95 0.44 -18.63 22.56
N PRO A 96 -0.60 -18.12 23.26
CA PRO A 96 -0.56 -16.78 23.83
C PRO A 96 0.55 -16.65 24.86
N GLN A 97 1.30 -15.55 24.77
CA GLN A 97 2.33 -15.19 25.74
C GLN A 97 1.86 -14.00 26.57
N LEU A 98 1.65 -14.23 27.87
CA LEU A 98 1.25 -13.21 28.82
C LEU A 98 2.45 -12.40 29.30
N ASN A 99 2.24 -11.10 29.53
CA ASN A 99 3.20 -10.27 30.23
C ASN A 99 3.25 -10.63 31.73
N SER A 100 4.22 -10.04 32.45
CA SER A 100 4.42 -10.31 33.91
C SER A 100 3.23 -9.85 34.76
N ALA A 101 2.44 -8.88 34.32
CA ALA A 101 1.26 -8.40 35.04
C ALA A 101 0.01 -9.27 34.77
N GLY A 102 0.03 -10.09 33.75
CA GLY A 102 -1.10 -10.92 33.33
C GLY A 102 -2.29 -10.13 32.81
N ASP A 103 -2.06 -8.91 32.32
CA ASP A 103 -3.08 -8.01 31.76
C ASP A 103 -2.97 -7.81 30.25
N THR A 104 -1.90 -8.29 29.64
CA THR A 104 -1.66 -8.21 28.19
C THR A 104 -1.12 -9.53 27.68
N ALA A 105 -1.61 -9.99 26.55
CA ALA A 105 -1.08 -11.16 25.86
C ALA A 105 -0.65 -10.83 24.44
N VAL A 106 0.30 -11.59 23.90
CA VAL A 106 0.74 -11.55 22.50
C VAL A 106 0.58 -12.92 21.91
N ILE A 107 -0.05 -12.97 20.71
CA ILE A 107 -0.21 -14.18 19.92
C ILE A 107 0.46 -13.93 18.57
N ALA A 108 1.45 -14.74 18.20
CA ALA A 108 2.02 -14.72 16.86
C ALA A 108 1.19 -15.60 15.93
N LEU A 109 0.92 -15.12 14.73
CA LEU A 109 0.14 -15.80 13.70
C LEU A 109 0.92 -15.79 12.39
N ILE A 110 1.05 -16.95 11.76
CA ILE A 110 1.69 -17.10 10.46
C ILE A 110 0.59 -17.25 9.40
N PRO A 111 0.51 -16.33 8.42
CA PRO A 111 -0.39 -16.49 7.27
C PRO A 111 -0.01 -17.70 6.39
N SER A 112 -0.96 -18.21 5.62
CA SER A 112 -0.68 -19.24 4.61
C SER A 112 -0.13 -18.67 3.30
N THR A 113 -0.16 -17.36 3.12
CA THR A 113 0.27 -16.62 1.92
C THR A 113 1.43 -15.70 2.23
N ALA A 114 2.18 -15.28 1.19
CA ALA A 114 3.35 -14.42 1.35
C ALA A 114 2.95 -13.00 1.83
N PRO A 115 3.88 -12.26 2.47
CA PRO A 115 3.61 -10.93 3.03
C PRO A 115 3.06 -9.91 2.04
N GLN A 116 3.43 -10.03 0.75
CA GLN A 116 3.02 -9.10 -0.32
C GLN A 116 1.75 -9.55 -1.06
N ASP A 117 1.19 -10.71 -0.73
CA ASP A 117 -0.01 -11.22 -1.39
C ASP A 117 -1.25 -10.46 -0.92
N GLU A 118 -2.15 -10.14 -1.85
CA GLU A 118 -3.43 -9.50 -1.54
C GLU A 118 -4.25 -10.32 -0.53
N ALA A 119 -4.17 -11.64 -0.61
CA ALA A 119 -4.83 -12.54 0.35
C ALA A 119 -4.35 -12.34 1.79
N THR A 120 -3.09 -11.91 2.01
CA THR A 120 -2.58 -11.58 3.34
C THR A 120 -3.17 -10.27 3.86
N SER A 121 -3.33 -9.25 3.01
CA SER A 121 -4.02 -8.00 3.35
C SER A 121 -5.51 -8.24 3.64
N GLU A 122 -6.16 -9.12 2.87
CA GLU A 122 -7.54 -9.54 3.13
C GLU A 122 -7.68 -10.28 4.47
N LEU A 123 -6.73 -11.15 4.80
CA LEU A 123 -6.67 -11.79 6.12
C LEU A 123 -6.56 -10.77 7.24
N VAL A 124 -5.64 -9.80 7.16
CA VAL A 124 -5.50 -8.73 8.16
C VAL A 124 -6.82 -7.99 8.36
N ARG A 125 -7.49 -7.63 7.26
CA ARG A 125 -8.81 -6.96 7.30
C ARG A 125 -9.87 -7.84 7.95
N SER A 126 -9.96 -9.12 7.57
CA SER A 126 -10.91 -10.09 8.13
C SER A 126 -10.68 -10.30 9.63
N LEU A 127 -9.43 -10.44 10.05
CA LEU A 127 -9.08 -10.55 11.47
C LEU A 127 -9.59 -9.35 12.27
N ARG A 128 -9.38 -8.13 11.78
CA ARG A 128 -9.75 -6.88 12.46
C ARG A 128 -11.26 -6.63 12.48
N THR A 129 -11.98 -6.97 11.41
CA THR A 129 -13.38 -6.60 11.26
C THR A 129 -14.36 -7.70 11.60
N THR A 130 -13.95 -8.96 11.56
CA THR A 130 -14.85 -10.10 11.68
C THR A 130 -14.42 -11.10 12.74
N VAL A 131 -13.22 -11.68 12.60
CA VAL A 131 -12.79 -12.80 13.44
C VAL A 131 -12.60 -12.39 14.90
N ILE A 132 -11.77 -11.35 15.14
CA ILE A 132 -11.47 -10.87 16.48
C ILE A 132 -12.71 -10.31 17.19
N PRO A 133 -13.52 -9.42 16.56
CA PRO A 133 -14.74 -8.95 17.21
C PRO A 133 -15.72 -10.06 17.56
N ALA A 134 -15.86 -11.07 16.68
CA ALA A 134 -16.74 -12.21 16.95
C ALA A 134 -16.23 -13.10 18.10
N ALA A 135 -14.91 -13.29 18.18
CA ALA A 135 -14.28 -14.11 19.23
C ALA A 135 -14.33 -13.43 20.61
N LEU A 136 -14.15 -12.11 20.65
CA LEU A 136 -14.09 -11.37 21.90
C LEU A 136 -15.49 -11.03 22.46
N GLY A 137 -16.47 -10.73 21.61
CA GLY A 137 -17.84 -10.36 22.02
C GLY A 137 -17.83 -9.29 23.12
N ASP A 138 -18.60 -9.53 24.19
CA ASP A 138 -18.71 -8.64 25.35
C ASP A 138 -17.75 -9.01 26.49
N SER A 139 -16.61 -9.63 26.21
CA SER A 139 -15.63 -10.10 27.23
C SER A 139 -14.91 -9.00 28.00
N GLY A 140 -14.98 -7.75 27.53
CA GLY A 140 -14.19 -6.63 28.06
C GLY A 140 -12.75 -6.59 27.54
N ALA A 141 -12.29 -7.57 26.78
CA ALA A 141 -10.98 -7.58 26.16
C ALA A 141 -10.97 -6.83 24.82
N ASN A 142 -9.82 -6.27 24.45
CA ASN A 142 -9.56 -5.70 23.15
C ASN A 142 -8.36 -6.39 22.51
N ALA A 143 -8.39 -6.59 21.18
CA ALA A 143 -7.24 -7.14 20.47
C ALA A 143 -6.93 -6.35 19.19
N TYR A 144 -5.64 -6.22 18.92
CA TYR A 144 -5.10 -5.41 17.83
C TYR A 144 -4.18 -6.23 16.96
N VAL A 145 -4.39 -6.17 15.64
CA VAL A 145 -3.55 -6.84 14.66
C VAL A 145 -2.43 -5.91 14.23
N GLY A 146 -1.20 -6.32 14.47
CA GLY A 146 0.03 -5.64 14.13
C GLY A 146 1.02 -6.61 13.47
N GLY A 147 2.28 -6.25 13.50
CA GLY A 147 3.36 -6.92 12.78
C GLY A 147 3.79 -6.12 11.55
N GLN A 148 4.92 -6.50 10.96
CA GLN A 148 5.50 -5.76 9.86
C GLN A 148 4.56 -5.68 8.64
N THR A 149 3.96 -6.81 8.26
CA THR A 149 3.03 -6.90 7.14
C THR A 149 1.80 -6.01 7.35
N ALA A 150 1.14 -6.11 8.51
CA ALA A 150 -0.01 -5.27 8.83
C ALA A 150 0.33 -3.78 8.86
N THR A 151 1.53 -3.41 9.34
CA THR A 151 1.99 -2.02 9.37
C THR A 151 2.20 -1.46 7.96
N PHE A 152 2.74 -2.26 7.05
CA PHE A 152 2.93 -1.83 5.66
C PHE A 152 1.61 -1.76 4.88
N ASP A 153 0.68 -2.67 5.15
CA ASP A 153 -0.68 -2.62 4.61
C ASP A 153 -1.41 -1.35 5.06
N ASP A 154 -1.37 -1.04 6.37
CA ASP A 154 -1.93 0.19 6.93
C ASP A 154 -1.32 1.46 6.32
N LEU A 155 0.01 1.45 6.10
CA LEU A 155 0.71 2.56 5.46
C LEU A 155 0.27 2.73 4.01
N ALA A 156 0.18 1.63 3.25
CA ALA A 156 -0.27 1.66 1.87
C ALA A 156 -1.69 2.22 1.77
N GLN A 157 -2.62 1.71 2.57
CA GLN A 157 -3.99 2.18 2.62
C GLN A 157 -4.09 3.65 3.04
N LYS A 158 -3.34 4.07 4.06
CA LYS A 158 -3.33 5.47 4.51
C LYS A 158 -2.83 6.42 3.43
N VAL A 159 -1.81 6.02 2.68
CA VAL A 159 -1.29 6.81 1.56
C VAL A 159 -2.30 6.88 0.43
N GLU A 160 -2.92 5.76 0.06
CA GLU A 160 -3.95 5.70 -0.97
C GLU A 160 -5.13 6.63 -0.65
N ASP A 161 -5.68 6.55 0.57
CA ASP A 161 -6.76 7.41 1.04
C ASP A 161 -6.39 8.90 1.06
N SER A 162 -5.11 9.19 1.36
CA SER A 162 -4.61 10.56 1.48
C SER A 162 -4.21 11.17 0.13
N LEU A 163 -3.86 10.34 -0.87
CA LEU A 163 -3.36 10.79 -2.17
C LEU A 163 -4.40 11.64 -2.91
N LEU A 164 -5.65 11.19 -2.95
CA LEU A 164 -6.73 11.93 -3.61
C LEU A 164 -6.94 13.30 -2.95
N THR A 165 -6.95 13.35 -1.62
CA THR A 165 -7.09 14.60 -0.86
C THR A 165 -5.92 15.54 -1.12
N LEU A 166 -4.68 15.03 -1.13
CA LEU A 166 -3.49 15.79 -1.46
C LEU A 166 -3.59 16.40 -2.87
N VAL A 167 -3.94 15.58 -3.86
CA VAL A 167 -4.10 16.02 -5.26
C VAL A 167 -5.14 17.13 -5.37
N LEU A 168 -6.32 16.96 -4.75
CA LEU A 168 -7.40 17.95 -4.80
C LEU A 168 -7.02 19.27 -4.12
N VAL A 169 -6.39 19.21 -2.95
CA VAL A 169 -5.97 20.40 -2.21
C VAL A 169 -4.89 21.18 -2.98
N VAL A 170 -3.85 20.48 -3.43
CA VAL A 170 -2.72 21.14 -4.11
C VAL A 170 -3.14 21.67 -5.48
N ALA A 171 -3.90 20.89 -6.27
CA ALA A 171 -4.41 21.34 -7.56
C ALA A 171 -5.41 22.52 -7.40
N GLY A 172 -6.28 22.46 -6.39
CA GLY A 172 -7.23 23.52 -6.09
C GLY A 172 -6.53 24.83 -5.68
N MET A 173 -5.55 24.77 -4.78
CA MET A 173 -4.75 25.92 -4.38
C MET A 173 -4.01 26.54 -5.59
N SER A 174 -3.42 25.70 -6.42
CA SER A 174 -2.72 26.14 -7.63
C SER A 174 -3.67 26.79 -8.62
N LEU A 175 -4.86 26.23 -8.80
CA LEU A 175 -5.89 26.81 -9.68
C LEU A 175 -6.30 28.23 -9.20
N VAL A 176 -6.50 28.40 -7.89
CA VAL A 176 -6.83 29.71 -7.29
C VAL A 176 -5.70 30.71 -7.52
N LEU A 177 -4.45 30.34 -7.21
CA LEU A 177 -3.28 31.20 -7.38
C LEU A 177 -3.08 31.61 -8.85
N LEU A 178 -3.12 30.67 -9.78
CA LEU A 178 -2.95 30.94 -11.21
C LEU A 178 -4.11 31.77 -11.77
N THR A 179 -5.36 31.55 -11.31
CA THR A 179 -6.52 32.35 -11.73
C THR A 179 -6.34 33.81 -11.31
N PHE A 180 -5.86 34.02 -10.08
CA PHE A 180 -5.56 35.38 -9.60
C PHE A 180 -4.44 36.05 -10.40
N PHE A 181 -3.38 35.29 -10.72
CA PHE A 181 -2.21 35.82 -11.44
C PHE A 181 -2.53 36.12 -12.91
N PHE A 182 -3.18 35.16 -13.62
CA PHE A 182 -3.48 35.34 -15.06
C PHE A 182 -4.79 36.07 -15.33
N ARG A 183 -5.59 36.38 -14.32
CA ARG A 183 -6.94 36.97 -14.47
C ARG A 183 -7.82 36.22 -15.46
N SER A 184 -7.64 34.92 -15.56
CA SER A 184 -8.37 33.99 -16.45
C SER A 184 -8.58 32.68 -15.72
N VAL A 185 -9.72 32.06 -15.89
CA VAL A 185 -10.03 30.75 -15.30
C VAL A 185 -9.69 29.61 -16.26
N LEU A 186 -9.80 29.86 -17.55
CA LEU A 186 -9.66 28.82 -18.59
C LEU A 186 -8.21 28.33 -18.70
N LEU A 187 -7.23 29.23 -18.66
CA LEU A 187 -5.81 28.88 -18.76
C LEU A 187 -5.35 28.00 -17.57
N PRO A 188 -5.62 28.35 -16.31
CA PRO A 188 -5.28 27.51 -15.16
C PRO A 188 -5.92 26.13 -15.19
N ILE A 189 -7.19 26.02 -15.61
CA ILE A 189 -7.86 24.72 -15.73
C ILE A 189 -7.16 23.83 -16.76
N ALA A 190 -6.88 24.37 -17.95
CA ALA A 190 -6.19 23.62 -19.00
C ALA A 190 -4.79 23.19 -18.55
N SER A 191 -4.05 24.08 -17.88
CA SER A 191 -2.71 23.81 -17.33
C SER A 191 -2.75 22.75 -16.24
N ALA A 192 -3.67 22.85 -15.27
CA ALA A 192 -3.84 21.85 -14.22
C ALA A 192 -4.19 20.48 -14.77
N PHE A 193 -5.09 20.42 -15.76
CA PHE A 193 -5.47 19.16 -16.42
C PHE A 193 -4.28 18.50 -17.11
N MET A 194 -3.51 19.26 -17.91
CA MET A 194 -2.35 18.73 -18.60
C MET A 194 -1.25 18.30 -17.63
N ASN A 195 -1.10 19.00 -16.51
CA ASN A 195 -0.15 18.66 -15.46
C ASN A 195 -0.54 17.34 -14.78
N LEU A 196 -1.80 17.19 -14.36
CA LEU A 196 -2.31 15.94 -13.78
C LEU A 196 -2.18 14.76 -14.76
N LEU A 197 -2.44 15.00 -16.05
CA LEU A 197 -2.27 13.98 -17.08
C LEU A 197 -0.80 13.55 -17.23
N SER A 198 0.14 14.50 -17.16
CA SER A 198 1.58 14.21 -17.21
C SER A 198 2.04 13.41 -15.99
N ILE A 199 1.51 13.72 -14.80
CA ILE A 199 1.78 12.98 -13.57
C ILE A 199 1.20 11.55 -13.67
N GLY A 200 -0.04 11.42 -14.17
CA GLY A 200 -0.64 10.12 -14.44
C GLY A 200 0.20 9.28 -15.41
N ALA A 201 0.74 9.90 -16.47
CA ALA A 201 1.65 9.24 -17.39
C ALA A 201 2.96 8.80 -16.70
N ALA A 202 3.53 9.61 -15.80
CA ALA A 202 4.69 9.23 -15.02
C ALA A 202 4.41 8.03 -14.10
N TYR A 203 3.25 7.99 -13.44
CA TYR A 203 2.82 6.82 -12.66
C TYR A 203 2.66 5.57 -13.54
N GLY A 204 2.05 5.72 -14.70
CA GLY A 204 1.90 4.60 -15.64
C GLY A 204 3.24 4.07 -16.14
N VAL A 205 4.22 4.94 -16.38
CA VAL A 205 5.60 4.51 -16.71
C VAL A 205 6.23 3.74 -15.56
N VAL A 206 6.06 4.19 -14.31
CA VAL A 206 6.57 3.46 -13.13
C VAL A 206 5.88 2.09 -13.00
N THR A 207 4.57 2.02 -13.20
CA THR A 207 3.82 0.75 -13.19
C THR A 207 4.35 -0.20 -14.28
N LEU A 208 4.52 0.29 -15.50
CA LEU A 208 5.08 -0.52 -16.60
C LEU A 208 6.50 -1.00 -16.30
N ALA A 209 7.33 -0.15 -15.72
CA ALA A 209 8.73 -0.45 -15.44
C ALA A 209 8.91 -1.50 -14.34
N PHE A 210 8.13 -1.43 -13.25
CA PHE A 210 8.36 -2.24 -12.05
C PHE A 210 7.31 -3.32 -11.81
N GLN A 211 6.12 -3.19 -12.36
CA GLN A 211 5.00 -4.10 -12.08
C GLN A 211 4.61 -4.98 -13.28
N THR A 212 5.29 -4.83 -14.42
CA THR A 212 5.12 -5.73 -15.56
C THR A 212 6.36 -6.59 -15.77
N GLU A 213 6.17 -7.81 -16.25
CA GLU A 213 7.27 -8.74 -16.56
C GLU A 213 8.24 -8.13 -17.57
N ALA A 214 7.72 -7.53 -18.64
CA ALA A 214 8.54 -6.92 -19.68
C ALA A 214 9.37 -5.74 -19.17
N GLY A 215 8.80 -4.88 -18.33
CA GLY A 215 9.52 -3.74 -17.73
C GLY A 215 10.59 -4.19 -16.74
N ALA A 216 10.25 -5.11 -15.86
CA ALA A 216 11.17 -5.68 -14.88
C ALA A 216 12.35 -6.37 -15.55
N GLN A 217 12.12 -7.17 -16.60
CA GLN A 217 13.19 -7.80 -17.40
C GLN A 217 14.09 -6.77 -18.09
N LEU A 218 13.49 -5.71 -18.66
CA LEU A 218 14.26 -4.64 -19.33
C LEU A 218 15.19 -3.91 -18.36
N LEU A 219 14.77 -3.73 -17.11
CA LEU A 219 15.55 -3.07 -16.05
C LEU A 219 16.48 -4.04 -15.30
N GLY A 220 16.37 -5.35 -15.53
CA GLY A 220 17.14 -6.36 -14.80
C GLY A 220 16.76 -6.48 -13.32
N VAL A 221 15.50 -6.16 -12.97
CA VAL A 221 14.95 -6.25 -11.63
C VAL A 221 13.80 -7.27 -11.58
N ASN A 222 13.36 -7.65 -10.39
CA ASN A 222 12.14 -8.45 -10.24
C ASN A 222 10.91 -7.54 -10.22
N GLN A 223 9.75 -8.10 -10.58
CA GLN A 223 8.48 -7.42 -10.34
C GLN A 223 8.32 -7.13 -8.86
N GLN A 224 7.87 -5.91 -8.54
CA GLN A 224 7.71 -5.48 -7.15
C GLN A 224 6.65 -4.37 -7.04
N PRO A 225 5.97 -4.26 -5.89
CA PRO A 225 5.08 -3.15 -5.64
C PRO A 225 5.88 -1.84 -5.57
N VAL A 226 5.21 -0.73 -5.86
CA VAL A 226 5.80 0.59 -5.67
C VAL A 226 5.69 0.96 -4.20
N VAL A 227 6.81 1.38 -3.60
CA VAL A 227 6.85 1.80 -2.20
C VAL A 227 5.77 2.84 -1.93
N SER A 228 4.94 2.62 -0.93
CA SER A 228 3.67 3.31 -0.71
C SER A 228 3.76 4.83 -0.71
N PHE A 229 4.83 5.43 -0.18
CA PHE A 229 4.98 6.89 -0.13
C PHE A 229 5.53 7.51 -1.44
N VAL A 230 6.05 6.71 -2.37
CA VAL A 230 6.67 7.20 -3.62
C VAL A 230 5.68 7.98 -4.49
N PRO A 231 4.43 7.55 -4.71
CA PRO A 231 3.46 8.33 -5.49
C PRO A 231 3.19 9.71 -4.90
N MET A 232 3.09 9.84 -3.58
CA MET A 232 2.92 11.15 -2.93
C MET A 232 4.11 12.08 -3.18
N LEU A 233 5.33 11.55 -3.05
CA LEU A 233 6.56 12.31 -3.34
C LEU A 233 6.65 12.69 -4.82
N MET A 234 6.37 11.74 -5.71
CA MET A 234 6.35 12.00 -7.15
C MET A 234 5.34 13.10 -7.51
N PHE A 235 4.12 13.02 -6.95
CA PHE A 235 3.11 14.05 -7.15
C PHE A 235 3.62 15.42 -6.70
N ALA A 236 4.12 15.50 -5.47
CA ALA A 236 4.58 16.78 -4.90
C ALA A 236 5.72 17.41 -5.74
N ILE A 237 6.69 16.59 -6.15
CA ILE A 237 7.83 17.06 -6.96
C ILE A 237 7.40 17.44 -8.37
N LEU A 238 6.69 16.54 -9.08
CA LEU A 238 6.31 16.79 -10.47
C LEU A 238 5.31 17.93 -10.59
N PHE A 239 4.34 18.00 -9.67
CA PHE A 239 3.36 19.07 -9.66
C PHE A 239 4.00 20.41 -9.34
N GLY A 240 4.88 20.46 -8.31
CA GLY A 240 5.61 21.68 -7.95
C GLY A 240 6.47 22.20 -9.08
N LEU A 241 7.32 21.36 -9.67
CA LEU A 241 8.18 21.77 -10.80
C LEU A 241 7.36 22.23 -12.01
N SER A 242 6.26 21.53 -12.32
CA SER A 242 5.42 21.92 -13.46
C SER A 242 4.73 23.26 -13.23
N MET A 243 4.33 23.57 -11.99
CA MET A 243 3.70 24.85 -11.66
C MET A 243 4.66 26.01 -11.75
N ASP A 244 5.91 25.82 -11.32
CA ASP A 244 6.93 26.89 -11.43
C ASP A 244 7.13 27.33 -12.89
N TYR A 245 7.15 26.39 -13.83
CA TYR A 245 7.25 26.69 -15.27
C TYR A 245 6.01 27.37 -15.85
N ASN A 246 4.84 27.24 -15.24
CA ASN A 246 3.62 27.92 -15.71
C ASN A 246 3.54 29.39 -15.25
N VAL A 247 4.33 29.79 -14.24
CA VAL A 247 4.35 31.14 -13.70
C VAL A 247 5.40 32.01 -14.41
N PHE A 248 6.46 31.42 -14.97
CA PHE A 248 7.49 32.08 -15.76
C PHE A 248 7.19 32.06 -17.25
#